data_0c3d540ad61be3eedd37b927031964d3
#
_entry.id   0c3d540ad61be3eedd37b927031964d3
#
_cell.length_a   1.000
_cell.length_b   1.000
_cell.length_c   1.000
_cell.angle_alpha   90.00
_cell.angle_beta   90.00
_cell.angle_gamma   90.00
#
_symmetry.space_group_name_H-M   'P 1'
#
loop_
_entity.id
_entity.type
_entity.pdbx_description
1 polymer ?
#
loop_
_entity_poly.entity_id
_entity_poly.type
_entity_poly.pdbx_seq_one_letter_code
_entity_poly.pdbx_strand_id
1 'polypeptide(L)'
;MKTDSKQPKHKEVEPSAAKATEPTVARKPKTKVLLVDDHPILRAGLGKLINQEADMMICGEAEDGPTAFDLAGTLNPDIAVIDISLKGSNGIELVKNLKARYPDLPTLVLSMHDESLYAERALRAGSLGYIMKEEAIEQVLVAIRKVLQGEIFLSEKMKGKMLQQMASGKGKVISSPIEQLTDRELEVFRLIGEGCSTRQIAGQLHLSVRTVEAYREYIKSKLNLKNATELVQHAFHWVHHEAAA
;
A
#
# COMPACT_ATOMS: atom_id res chain seq x y z
N MET A 1 -76.66 -34.38 59.94
CA MET A 1 -75.39 -34.83 59.42
C MET A 1 -75.08 -33.96 58.25
N LYS A 2 -74.15 -33.06 58.43
CA LYS A 2 -73.74 -32.06 57.45
C LYS A 2 -72.46 -32.55 56.73
N THR A 3 -72.54 -32.74 55.44
CA THR A 3 -71.36 -33.03 54.61
C THR A 3 -70.87 -31.74 53.88
N ASP A 4 -69.72 -31.36 54.28
CA ASP A 4 -69.01 -30.14 53.77
C ASP A 4 -68.20 -30.54 52.53
N SER A 5 -68.55 -30.00 51.36
CA SER A 5 -67.81 -30.27 50.13
C SER A 5 -66.94 -29.06 49.77
N LYS A 6 -65.67 -29.20 50.01
CA LYS A 6 -64.67 -28.24 49.59
C LYS A 6 -64.39 -28.39 48.07
N GLN A 7 -64.59 -27.31 47.32
CA GLN A 7 -64.12 -27.16 45.95
C GLN A 7 -62.66 -26.82 45.94
N PRO A 8 -61.86 -27.34 45.00
CA PRO A 8 -60.45 -26.90 44.83
C PRO A 8 -60.35 -25.60 43.99
N LYS A 9 -59.55 -24.66 44.48
CA LYS A 9 -59.19 -23.39 43.78
C LYS A 9 -58.35 -23.68 42.57
N HIS A 10 -58.80 -23.26 41.39
CA HIS A 10 -57.99 -23.14 40.18
C HIS A 10 -56.91 -22.08 40.40
N LYS A 11 -55.59 -22.46 40.24
CA LYS A 11 -54.49 -21.56 40.08
C LYS A 11 -54.44 -21.10 38.62
N GLU A 12 -54.69 -19.82 38.41
CA GLU A 12 -54.35 -19.16 37.13
C GLU A 12 -52.83 -19.17 36.93
N VAL A 13 -52.40 -19.75 35.80
CA VAL A 13 -51.04 -19.75 35.34
C VAL A 13 -50.93 -18.50 34.46
N GLU A 14 -50.21 -17.50 34.92
CA GLU A 14 -49.84 -16.34 34.10
C GLU A 14 -48.99 -16.78 32.88
N PRO A 15 -49.24 -16.25 31.68
CA PRO A 15 -48.41 -16.55 30.52
C PRO A 15 -47.06 -15.86 30.67
N SER A 16 -45.99 -16.67 30.72
CA SER A 16 -44.59 -16.25 30.68
C SER A 16 -44.36 -15.32 29.49
N ALA A 17 -43.92 -14.10 29.79
CA ALA A 17 -43.52 -13.10 28.81
C ALA A 17 -42.45 -13.67 27.87
N ALA A 18 -42.81 -13.79 26.59
CA ALA A 18 -41.87 -14.13 25.51
C ALA A 18 -40.78 -13.07 25.49
N LYS A 19 -39.53 -13.48 25.73
CA LYS A 19 -38.35 -12.63 25.48
C LYS A 19 -38.37 -12.21 24.03
N ALA A 20 -38.58 -10.92 23.80
CA ALA A 20 -38.37 -10.30 22.48
C ALA A 20 -36.94 -10.56 22.07
N THR A 21 -36.72 -11.35 21.05
CA THR A 21 -35.46 -11.49 20.35
C THR A 21 -35.19 -10.15 19.67
N GLU A 22 -34.19 -9.41 20.17
CA GLU A 22 -33.69 -8.23 19.50
C GLU A 22 -33.33 -8.60 18.05
N PRO A 23 -33.65 -7.74 17.05
CA PRO A 23 -33.31 -8.01 15.67
C PRO A 23 -31.78 -8.02 15.55
N THR A 24 -31.21 -9.16 15.20
CA THR A 24 -29.82 -9.31 14.85
C THR A 24 -29.58 -8.42 13.63
N VAL A 25 -29.06 -7.21 13.85
CA VAL A 25 -28.63 -6.33 12.76
C VAL A 25 -27.56 -7.10 12.00
N ALA A 26 -27.86 -7.52 10.78
CA ALA A 26 -26.92 -8.18 9.90
C ALA A 26 -25.70 -7.25 9.74
N ARG A 27 -24.57 -7.59 10.38
CA ARG A 27 -23.32 -6.84 10.23
C ARG A 27 -22.92 -6.94 8.76
N LYS A 28 -22.76 -5.79 8.10
CA LYS A 28 -22.18 -5.73 6.76
C LYS A 28 -20.84 -6.49 6.77
N PRO A 29 -20.52 -7.25 5.73
CA PRO A 29 -19.23 -7.92 5.65
C PRO A 29 -18.12 -6.87 5.78
N LYS A 30 -17.07 -7.21 6.54
CA LYS A 30 -15.91 -6.33 6.70
C LYS A 30 -15.10 -6.27 5.41
N THR A 31 -14.62 -5.10 5.06
CA THR A 31 -13.65 -4.88 3.99
C THR A 31 -12.38 -5.68 4.24
N LYS A 32 -11.99 -6.51 3.30
CA LYS A 32 -10.79 -7.36 3.35
C LYS A 32 -9.58 -6.61 2.81
N VAL A 33 -8.62 -6.35 3.68
CA VAL A 33 -7.37 -5.65 3.33
C VAL A 33 -6.22 -6.66 3.25
N LEU A 34 -5.52 -6.70 2.12
CA LEU A 34 -4.23 -7.38 1.97
C LEU A 34 -3.13 -6.37 2.29
N LEU A 35 -2.29 -6.66 3.28
CA LEU A 35 -1.19 -5.78 3.69
C LEU A 35 0.15 -6.37 3.26
N VAL A 36 0.92 -5.61 2.48
CA VAL A 36 2.19 -6.03 1.89
C VAL A 36 3.28 -5.07 2.30
N ASP A 37 4.16 -5.49 3.19
CA ASP A 37 5.27 -4.67 3.72
C ASP A 37 6.34 -5.61 4.30
N ASP A 38 7.62 -5.41 4.00
CA ASP A 38 8.70 -6.24 4.52
C ASP A 38 9.19 -5.81 5.91
N HIS A 39 8.67 -4.69 6.45
CA HIS A 39 8.98 -4.19 7.78
C HIS A 39 8.01 -4.77 8.84
N PRO A 40 8.40 -5.77 9.64
CA PRO A 40 7.47 -6.51 10.50
C PRO A 40 6.80 -5.65 11.58
N ILE A 41 7.51 -4.64 12.12
CA ILE A 41 6.96 -3.75 13.17
C ILE A 41 5.86 -2.87 12.59
N LEU A 42 6.09 -2.26 11.42
CA LEU A 42 5.10 -1.42 10.77
C LEU A 42 3.89 -2.23 10.32
N ARG A 43 4.12 -3.40 9.71
CA ARG A 43 3.06 -4.33 9.30
C ARG A 43 2.17 -4.72 10.47
N ALA A 44 2.77 -5.12 11.61
CA ALA A 44 2.02 -5.44 12.82
C ALA A 44 1.23 -4.23 13.37
N GLY A 45 1.82 -3.03 13.34
CA GLY A 45 1.17 -1.79 13.77
C GLY A 45 -0.04 -1.42 12.92
N LEU A 46 0.12 -1.39 11.60
CA LEU A 46 -0.95 -1.12 10.64
C LEU A 46 -2.03 -2.20 10.68
N GLY A 47 -1.63 -3.48 10.76
CA GLY A 47 -2.55 -4.59 10.89
C GLY A 47 -3.44 -4.47 12.13
N LYS A 48 -2.87 -4.09 13.27
CA LYS A 48 -3.62 -3.85 14.50
C LYS A 48 -4.58 -2.67 14.33
N LEU A 49 -4.13 -1.57 13.75
CA LEU A 49 -4.94 -0.37 13.51
C LEU A 49 -6.15 -0.69 12.62
N ILE A 50 -5.94 -1.37 11.50
CA ILE A 50 -7.00 -1.76 10.57
C ILE A 50 -7.98 -2.74 11.23
N ASN A 51 -7.50 -3.73 11.98
CA ASN A 51 -8.34 -4.72 12.65
C ASN A 51 -9.17 -4.15 13.81
N GLN A 52 -8.82 -2.98 14.36
CA GLN A 52 -9.61 -2.27 15.36
C GLN A 52 -10.87 -1.64 14.77
N GLU A 53 -10.92 -1.41 13.45
CA GLU A 53 -12.08 -0.86 12.78
C GLU A 53 -13.23 -1.89 12.70
N ALA A 54 -14.47 -1.38 12.87
CA ALA A 54 -15.64 -2.23 12.82
C ALA A 54 -15.96 -2.74 11.41
N ASP A 55 -15.53 -1.99 10.38
CA ASP A 55 -15.83 -2.16 8.97
C ASP A 55 -14.69 -2.75 8.14
N MET A 56 -13.51 -3.00 8.74
CA MET A 56 -12.32 -3.51 8.04
C MET A 56 -11.70 -4.71 8.75
N MET A 57 -10.90 -5.50 8.02
CA MET A 57 -10.07 -6.57 8.56
C MET A 57 -8.89 -6.87 7.65
N ILE A 58 -7.76 -7.22 8.24
CA ILE A 58 -6.65 -7.82 7.48
C ILE A 58 -7.06 -9.25 7.12
N CYS A 59 -7.09 -9.55 5.82
CA CYS A 59 -7.36 -10.89 5.32
C CYS A 59 -6.08 -11.67 5.01
N GLY A 60 -4.96 -10.98 4.79
CA GLY A 60 -3.65 -11.57 4.55
C GLY A 60 -2.52 -10.57 4.71
N GLU A 61 -1.33 -11.09 4.97
CA GLU A 61 -0.09 -10.32 5.08
C GLU A 61 1.00 -10.97 4.24
N ALA A 62 1.85 -10.15 3.59
CA ALA A 62 2.99 -10.61 2.81
C ALA A 62 4.21 -9.71 3.02
N GLU A 63 5.41 -10.25 2.84
CA GLU A 63 6.68 -9.50 2.88
C GLU A 63 7.33 -9.32 1.49
N ASP A 64 6.79 -9.99 0.48
CA ASP A 64 7.31 -9.98 -0.90
C ASP A 64 6.19 -10.00 -1.94
N GLY A 65 6.55 -9.67 -3.18
CA GLY A 65 5.60 -9.59 -4.29
C GLY A 65 4.98 -10.92 -4.69
N PRO A 66 5.75 -12.00 -4.86
CA PRO A 66 5.19 -13.31 -5.19
C PRO A 66 4.14 -13.80 -4.20
N THR A 67 4.46 -13.77 -2.90
CA THR A 67 3.51 -14.15 -1.83
C THR A 67 2.25 -13.28 -1.86
N ALA A 68 2.41 -11.95 -2.04
CA ALA A 68 1.28 -11.03 -2.13
C ALA A 68 0.38 -11.33 -3.33
N PHE A 69 0.98 -11.65 -4.50
CA PHE A 69 0.24 -11.99 -5.71
C PHE A 69 -0.60 -13.27 -5.55
N ASP A 70 -0.04 -14.31 -4.93
CA ASP A 70 -0.74 -15.56 -4.65
C ASP A 70 -1.88 -15.36 -3.63
N LEU A 71 -1.63 -14.56 -2.58
CA LEU A 71 -2.65 -14.23 -1.59
C LEU A 71 -3.80 -13.40 -2.19
N ALA A 72 -3.52 -12.49 -3.12
CA ALA A 72 -4.56 -11.74 -3.82
C ALA A 72 -5.52 -12.67 -4.57
N GLY A 73 -4.99 -13.73 -5.20
CA GLY A 73 -5.81 -14.74 -5.90
C GLY A 73 -6.62 -15.65 -4.99
N THR A 74 -6.10 -15.98 -3.82
CA THR A 74 -6.73 -16.95 -2.91
C THR A 74 -7.72 -16.32 -1.93
N LEU A 75 -7.41 -15.11 -1.45
CA LEU A 75 -8.19 -14.43 -0.41
C LEU A 75 -9.24 -13.47 -0.97
N ASN A 76 -9.11 -13.07 -2.23
CA ASN A 76 -9.96 -12.08 -2.89
C ASN A 76 -10.14 -10.84 -2.01
N PRO A 77 -9.05 -10.06 -1.74
CA PRO A 77 -9.13 -8.84 -0.98
C PRO A 77 -9.94 -7.77 -1.71
N ASP A 78 -10.54 -6.85 -0.94
CA ASP A 78 -11.24 -5.68 -1.49
C ASP A 78 -10.27 -4.53 -1.81
N ILE A 79 -9.09 -4.53 -1.16
CA ILE A 79 -8.00 -3.58 -1.39
C ILE A 79 -6.65 -4.20 -1.01
N ALA A 80 -5.57 -3.84 -1.73
CA ALA A 80 -4.21 -4.15 -1.33
C ALA A 80 -3.45 -2.86 -0.96
N VAL A 81 -2.82 -2.88 0.23
CA VAL A 81 -1.94 -1.82 0.74
C VAL A 81 -0.50 -2.32 0.61
N ILE A 82 0.31 -1.63 -0.19
CA ILE A 82 1.57 -2.17 -0.73
C ILE A 82 2.72 -1.20 -0.47
N ASP A 83 3.77 -1.67 0.21
CA ASP A 83 5.05 -0.96 0.27
C ASP A 83 5.79 -1.04 -1.07
N ILE A 84 6.52 0.02 -1.44
CA ILE A 84 7.39 0.03 -2.62
C ILE A 84 8.61 -0.89 -2.41
N SER A 85 9.24 -0.80 -1.25
CA SER A 85 10.45 -1.56 -0.93
C SER A 85 10.07 -2.89 -0.29
N LEU A 86 9.99 -3.94 -1.11
CA LEU A 86 9.67 -5.28 -0.67
C LEU A 86 10.90 -6.20 -0.76
N LYS A 87 10.90 -7.25 0.03
CA LYS A 87 11.96 -8.25 0.03
C LYS A 87 12.11 -8.89 -1.36
N GLY A 88 13.25 -8.63 -2.01
CA GLY A 88 13.57 -9.20 -3.33
C GLY A 88 12.68 -8.75 -4.48
N SER A 89 11.73 -7.84 -4.27
CA SER A 89 10.79 -7.35 -5.27
C SER A 89 10.53 -5.85 -5.12
N ASN A 90 9.84 -5.25 -6.10
CA ASN A 90 9.44 -3.84 -6.06
C ASN A 90 7.92 -3.74 -6.05
N GLY A 91 7.38 -2.95 -5.12
CA GLY A 91 5.94 -2.81 -4.95
C GLY A 91 5.22 -2.17 -6.13
N ILE A 92 5.87 -1.27 -6.88
CA ILE A 92 5.26 -0.68 -8.09
C ILE A 92 5.10 -1.75 -9.18
N GLU A 93 6.07 -2.67 -9.31
CA GLU A 93 5.92 -3.82 -10.23
C GLU A 93 4.81 -4.77 -9.77
N LEU A 94 4.68 -4.99 -8.46
CA LEU A 94 3.54 -5.74 -7.91
C LEU A 94 2.20 -5.08 -8.24
N VAL A 95 2.09 -3.75 -8.10
CA VAL A 95 0.88 -3.00 -8.49
C VAL A 95 0.54 -3.23 -9.97
N LYS A 96 1.52 -3.16 -10.89
CA LYS A 96 1.32 -3.43 -12.32
C LYS A 96 0.79 -4.85 -12.56
N ASN A 97 1.39 -5.84 -11.89
CA ASN A 97 1.01 -7.25 -12.03
C ASN A 97 -0.40 -7.51 -11.49
N LEU A 98 -0.72 -6.94 -10.32
CA LEU A 98 -2.07 -7.02 -9.73
C LEU A 98 -3.09 -6.34 -10.65
N LYS A 99 -2.80 -5.14 -11.18
CA LYS A 99 -3.70 -4.44 -12.09
C LYS A 99 -3.95 -5.20 -13.39
N ALA A 100 -2.94 -5.87 -13.91
CA ALA A 100 -3.07 -6.69 -15.12
C ALA A 100 -3.92 -7.95 -14.88
N ARG A 101 -3.80 -8.57 -13.71
CA ARG A 101 -4.48 -9.84 -13.39
C ARG A 101 -5.83 -9.67 -12.69
N TYR A 102 -5.94 -8.65 -11.85
CA TYR A 102 -7.09 -8.30 -11.03
C TYR A 102 -7.44 -6.82 -11.23
N PRO A 103 -8.01 -6.44 -12.39
CA PRO A 103 -8.20 -5.02 -12.77
C PRO A 103 -9.11 -4.24 -11.82
N ASP A 104 -10.00 -4.93 -11.12
CA ASP A 104 -10.94 -4.33 -10.17
C ASP A 104 -10.38 -4.23 -8.73
N LEU A 105 -9.21 -4.82 -8.46
CA LEU A 105 -8.57 -4.71 -7.15
C LEU A 105 -7.88 -3.34 -7.01
N PRO A 106 -8.42 -2.43 -6.20
CA PRO A 106 -7.77 -1.16 -5.93
C PRO A 106 -6.51 -1.37 -5.09
N THR A 107 -5.49 -0.57 -5.35
CA THR A 107 -4.23 -0.59 -4.61
C THR A 107 -3.91 0.78 -4.04
N LEU A 108 -3.34 0.78 -2.83
CA LEU A 108 -2.81 1.94 -2.12
C LEU A 108 -1.33 1.70 -1.85
N VAL A 109 -0.47 2.60 -2.27
CA VAL A 109 0.97 2.49 -2.05
C VAL A 109 1.36 3.19 -0.76
N LEU A 110 2.14 2.50 0.09
CA LEU A 110 2.87 3.07 1.22
C LEU A 110 4.35 3.16 0.86
N SER A 111 5.06 4.20 1.32
CA SER A 111 6.48 4.31 1.04
C SER A 111 7.21 5.21 2.03
N MET A 112 8.48 4.89 2.30
CA MET A 112 9.44 5.79 2.95
C MET A 112 9.98 6.85 1.98
N HIS A 113 9.66 6.74 0.67
CA HIS A 113 10.20 7.59 -0.38
C HIS A 113 9.32 8.81 -0.59
N ASP A 114 9.97 9.92 -1.00
CA ASP A 114 9.28 11.18 -1.27
C ASP A 114 8.19 11.01 -2.34
N GLU A 115 7.02 11.52 -2.03
CA GLU A 115 5.83 11.44 -2.89
C GLU A 115 6.07 12.05 -4.27
N SER A 116 6.88 13.11 -4.36
CA SER A 116 7.13 13.82 -5.63
C SER A 116 7.82 12.95 -6.69
N LEU A 117 8.52 11.89 -6.26
CA LEU A 117 9.28 11.00 -7.13
C LEU A 117 8.50 9.73 -7.50
N TYR A 118 7.73 9.22 -6.57
CA TYR A 118 7.15 7.89 -6.71
C TYR A 118 5.63 7.89 -6.90
N ALA A 119 4.90 8.92 -6.46
CA ALA A 119 3.44 8.94 -6.58
C ALA A 119 2.96 8.86 -8.02
N GLU A 120 3.58 9.62 -8.94
CA GLU A 120 3.22 9.57 -10.36
C GLU A 120 3.48 8.17 -10.96
N ARG A 121 4.59 7.52 -10.57
CA ARG A 121 4.90 6.15 -11.01
C ARG A 121 3.89 5.14 -10.47
N ALA A 122 3.51 5.25 -9.19
CA ALA A 122 2.48 4.41 -8.58
C ALA A 122 1.12 4.56 -9.26
N LEU A 123 0.68 5.79 -9.53
CA LEU A 123 -0.56 6.05 -10.26
C LEU A 123 -0.52 5.51 -11.70
N ARG A 124 0.59 5.69 -12.42
CA ARG A 124 0.78 5.11 -13.76
C ARG A 124 0.78 3.59 -13.75
N ALA A 125 1.23 2.96 -12.66
CA ALA A 125 1.16 1.52 -12.46
C ALA A 125 -0.27 1.02 -12.23
N GLY A 126 -1.20 1.92 -11.87
CA GLY A 126 -2.61 1.63 -11.62
C GLY A 126 -3.03 1.69 -10.16
N SER A 127 -2.15 2.18 -9.26
CA SER A 127 -2.54 2.50 -7.88
C SER A 127 -3.51 3.68 -7.84
N LEU A 128 -4.43 3.68 -6.90
CA LEU A 128 -5.35 4.80 -6.64
C LEU A 128 -4.88 5.70 -5.50
N GLY A 129 -3.76 5.41 -4.87
CA GLY A 129 -3.26 6.29 -3.83
C GLY A 129 -1.80 6.05 -3.46
N TYR A 130 -1.24 7.05 -2.79
CA TYR A 130 0.11 7.06 -2.26
C TYR A 130 0.12 7.75 -0.89
N ILE A 131 0.80 7.15 0.08
CA ILE A 131 0.99 7.71 1.42
C ILE A 131 2.45 7.52 1.81
N MET A 132 3.05 8.53 2.40
CA MET A 132 4.34 8.37 3.08
C MET A 132 4.16 7.57 4.37
N LYS A 133 5.08 6.62 4.65
CA LYS A 133 4.98 5.75 5.84
C LYS A 133 4.96 6.53 7.15
N GLU A 134 5.56 7.70 7.19
CA GLU A 134 5.54 8.63 8.32
C GLU A 134 4.13 9.11 8.66
N GLU A 135 3.26 9.25 7.65
CA GLU A 135 1.86 9.66 7.79
C GLU A 135 0.88 8.48 7.87
N ALA A 136 1.35 7.26 7.64
CA ALA A 136 0.49 6.09 7.45
C ALA A 136 -0.40 5.80 8.68
N ILE A 137 0.11 5.98 9.89
CA ILE A 137 -0.65 5.71 11.13
C ILE A 137 -1.87 6.62 11.23
N GLU A 138 -1.76 7.88 10.78
CA GLU A 138 -2.84 8.87 10.88
C GLU A 138 -3.80 8.79 9.69
N GLN A 139 -3.29 8.45 8.49
CA GLN A 139 -4.02 8.63 7.24
C GLN A 139 -4.47 7.33 6.56
N VAL A 140 -3.90 6.17 6.91
CA VAL A 140 -4.14 4.91 6.18
C VAL A 140 -5.62 4.52 6.12
N LEU A 141 -6.35 4.67 7.23
CA LEU A 141 -7.78 4.33 7.29
C LEU A 141 -8.63 5.23 6.38
N VAL A 142 -8.31 6.53 6.37
CA VAL A 142 -8.99 7.51 5.50
C VAL A 142 -8.68 7.21 4.03
N ALA A 143 -7.42 6.92 3.73
CA ALA A 143 -6.99 6.60 2.38
C ALA A 143 -7.63 5.30 1.86
N ILE A 144 -7.67 4.24 2.67
CA ILE A 144 -8.35 2.99 2.31
C ILE A 144 -9.80 3.27 1.93
N ARG A 145 -10.56 4.02 2.75
CA ARG A 145 -11.96 4.34 2.48
C ARG A 145 -12.15 5.13 1.18
N LYS A 146 -11.28 6.11 0.91
CA LYS A 146 -11.33 6.90 -0.33
C LYS A 146 -11.00 6.05 -1.56
N VAL A 147 -9.94 5.25 -1.48
CA VAL A 147 -9.52 4.36 -2.57
C VAL A 147 -10.62 3.33 -2.90
N LEU A 148 -11.31 2.80 -1.90
CA LEU A 148 -12.47 1.89 -2.08
C LEU A 148 -13.67 2.58 -2.75
N GLN A 149 -13.77 3.91 -2.66
CA GLN A 149 -14.77 4.70 -3.38
C GLN A 149 -14.34 5.06 -4.81
N GLY A 150 -13.15 4.63 -5.22
CA GLY A 150 -12.55 4.97 -6.51
C GLY A 150 -11.89 6.35 -6.55
N GLU A 151 -11.74 7.00 -5.40
CA GLU A 151 -11.08 8.31 -5.31
C GLU A 151 -9.55 8.16 -5.26
N ILE A 152 -8.85 9.09 -5.91
CA ILE A 152 -7.40 9.17 -5.83
C ILE A 152 -6.99 9.81 -4.50
N PHE A 153 -6.12 9.12 -3.75
CA PHE A 153 -5.56 9.62 -2.50
C PHE A 153 -4.09 10.01 -2.66
N LEU A 154 -3.81 11.30 -2.54
CA LEU A 154 -2.48 11.92 -2.58
C LEU A 154 -2.46 13.08 -1.60
N SER A 155 -1.26 13.58 -1.25
CA SER A 155 -1.14 14.85 -0.54
C SER A 155 -1.71 16.02 -1.38
N GLU A 156 -2.16 17.08 -0.73
CA GLU A 156 -2.66 18.27 -1.44
C GLU A 156 -1.55 18.94 -2.28
N LYS A 157 -0.31 18.90 -1.81
CA LYS A 157 0.87 19.37 -2.57
C LYS A 157 1.02 18.60 -3.89
N MET A 158 0.92 17.28 -3.85
CA MET A 158 1.07 16.45 -5.05
C MET A 158 -0.10 16.59 -6.02
N LYS A 159 -1.34 16.67 -5.50
CA LYS A 159 -2.52 16.95 -6.34
C LYS A 159 -2.36 18.28 -7.08
N GLY A 160 -1.94 19.35 -6.38
CA GLY A 160 -1.69 20.65 -6.98
C GLY A 160 -0.63 20.60 -8.09
N LYS A 161 0.50 19.90 -7.84
CA LYS A 161 1.57 19.69 -8.81
C LYS A 161 1.06 18.97 -10.07
N MET A 162 0.30 17.90 -9.91
CA MET A 162 -0.26 17.13 -11.04
C MET A 162 -1.27 17.95 -11.85
N LEU A 163 -2.15 18.69 -11.20
CA LEU A 163 -3.11 19.58 -11.88
C LEU A 163 -2.38 20.68 -12.67
N GLN A 164 -1.33 21.26 -12.12
CA GLN A 164 -0.49 22.26 -12.77
C GLN A 164 0.22 21.70 -14.01
N GLN A 165 0.72 20.48 -13.94
CA GLN A 165 1.32 19.77 -15.09
C GLN A 165 0.29 19.53 -16.19
N MET A 166 -0.91 19.09 -15.85
CA MET A 166 -2.01 18.88 -16.81
C MET A 166 -2.45 20.21 -17.46
N ALA A 167 -2.59 21.27 -16.69
CA ALA A 167 -3.03 22.59 -17.17
C ALA A 167 -1.98 23.27 -18.08
N SER A 168 -0.70 23.00 -17.87
CA SER A 168 0.38 23.61 -18.68
C SER A 168 0.46 23.07 -20.10
N GLY A 169 -0.36 22.07 -20.47
CA GLY A 169 -0.41 21.51 -21.83
C GLY A 169 0.91 20.90 -22.31
N LYS A 170 1.93 20.89 -21.49
CA LYS A 170 3.19 20.19 -21.76
C LYS A 170 2.93 18.70 -21.65
N GLY A 171 2.41 18.14 -22.77
CA GLY A 171 2.49 16.71 -22.98
C GLY A 171 3.91 16.27 -22.65
N LYS A 172 4.06 15.13 -21.99
CA LYS A 172 5.32 14.46 -21.58
C LYS A 172 6.57 15.02 -22.28
N VAL A 173 7.07 16.16 -21.83
CA VAL A 173 8.48 16.42 -21.96
C VAL A 173 9.09 15.49 -20.93
N ILE A 174 9.90 14.52 -21.36
CA ILE A 174 10.78 13.77 -20.46
C ILE A 174 11.58 14.84 -19.75
N SER A 175 11.12 15.27 -18.59
CA SER A 175 11.63 16.47 -17.92
C SER A 175 12.99 16.21 -17.26
N SER A 176 13.31 14.91 -17.07
CA SER A 176 14.60 14.48 -16.52
C SER A 176 15.00 13.14 -17.14
N PRO A 177 16.29 12.94 -17.52
CA PRO A 177 16.80 11.63 -17.94
C PRO A 177 16.51 10.51 -16.95
N ILE A 178 16.32 10.83 -15.67
CA ILE A 178 16.02 9.90 -14.57
C ILE A 178 14.64 9.24 -14.75
N GLU A 179 13.70 9.88 -15.44
CA GLU A 179 12.40 9.27 -15.76
C GLU A 179 12.51 8.03 -16.67
N GLN A 180 13.64 7.86 -17.37
CA GLN A 180 13.92 6.68 -18.19
C GLN A 180 14.32 5.44 -17.36
N LEU A 181 14.67 5.64 -16.08
CA LEU A 181 15.02 4.55 -15.19
C LEU A 181 13.74 3.76 -14.84
N THR A 182 13.84 2.43 -14.86
CA THR A 182 12.82 1.58 -14.27
C THR A 182 12.74 1.83 -12.76
N ASP A 183 11.64 1.39 -12.13
CA ASP A 183 11.44 1.61 -10.69
C ASP A 183 12.58 1.02 -9.86
N ARG A 184 13.10 -0.16 -10.26
CA ARG A 184 14.22 -0.82 -9.58
C ARG A 184 15.57 -0.13 -9.85
N GLU A 185 15.80 0.38 -11.05
CA GLU A 185 16.98 1.18 -11.36
C GLU A 185 16.98 2.50 -10.60
N LEU A 186 15.81 3.15 -10.45
CA LEU A 186 15.66 4.36 -9.67
C LEU A 186 15.98 4.13 -8.20
N GLU A 187 15.52 3.04 -7.64
CA GLU A 187 15.79 2.65 -6.26
C GLU A 187 17.31 2.42 -6.03
N VAL A 188 17.96 1.68 -6.94
CA VAL A 188 19.43 1.51 -6.92
C VAL A 188 20.15 2.86 -7.08
N PHE A 189 19.69 3.71 -7.98
CA PHE A 189 20.27 5.03 -8.22
C PHE A 189 20.19 5.94 -6.99
N ARG A 190 19.04 5.94 -6.31
CA ARG A 190 18.85 6.67 -5.05
C ARG A 190 19.83 6.20 -3.97
N LEU A 191 19.93 4.89 -3.75
CA LEU A 191 20.84 4.35 -2.75
C LEU A 191 22.32 4.64 -3.05
N ILE A 192 22.69 4.71 -4.34
CA ILE A 192 24.02 5.19 -4.74
C ILE A 192 24.21 6.66 -4.31
N GLY A 193 23.20 7.50 -4.52
CA GLY A 193 23.23 8.91 -4.13
C GLY A 193 23.30 9.12 -2.62
N GLU A 194 22.72 8.23 -1.84
CA GLU A 194 22.85 8.17 -0.37
C GLU A 194 24.20 7.65 0.12
N GLY A 195 25.11 7.32 -0.79
CA GLY A 195 26.45 6.84 -0.47
C GLY A 195 26.55 5.35 -0.13
N CYS A 196 25.50 4.57 -0.41
CA CYS A 196 25.51 3.13 -0.18
C CYS A 196 26.47 2.41 -1.13
N SER A 197 27.32 1.54 -0.59
CA SER A 197 28.15 0.63 -1.38
C SER A 197 27.29 -0.46 -2.08
N THR A 198 27.81 -1.06 -3.15
CA THR A 198 27.13 -2.13 -3.89
C THR A 198 26.67 -3.29 -2.98
N ARG A 199 27.47 -3.63 -1.96
CA ARG A 199 27.11 -4.67 -0.98
C ARG A 199 25.96 -4.24 -0.05
N GLN A 200 25.97 -2.98 0.40
CA GLN A 200 24.87 -2.44 1.22
C GLN A 200 23.57 -2.37 0.42
N ILE A 201 23.62 -1.90 -0.84
CA ILE A 201 22.47 -1.91 -1.75
C ILE A 201 21.94 -3.34 -1.94
N ALA A 202 22.83 -4.29 -2.20
CA ALA A 202 22.44 -5.70 -2.36
C ALA A 202 21.75 -6.25 -1.11
N GLY A 203 22.25 -5.91 0.10
CA GLY A 203 21.64 -6.30 1.36
C GLY A 203 20.28 -5.65 1.59
N GLN A 204 20.14 -4.34 1.38
CA GLN A 204 18.90 -3.61 1.58
C GLN A 204 17.80 -4.05 0.61
N LEU A 205 18.16 -4.28 -0.65
CA LEU A 205 17.21 -4.67 -1.69
C LEU A 205 17.03 -6.19 -1.82
N HIS A 206 17.65 -6.98 -0.95
CA HIS A 206 17.67 -8.45 -0.99
C HIS A 206 18.07 -9.02 -2.37
N LEU A 207 19.08 -8.39 -2.99
CA LEU A 207 19.63 -8.76 -4.29
C LEU A 207 21.03 -9.36 -4.17
N SER A 208 21.49 -10.02 -5.24
CA SER A 208 22.91 -10.35 -5.35
C SER A 208 23.76 -9.11 -5.71
N VAL A 209 25.01 -9.07 -5.25
CA VAL A 209 25.97 -8.02 -5.64
C VAL A 209 26.05 -7.89 -7.16
N ARG A 210 26.08 -9.02 -7.87
CA ARG A 210 26.11 -9.08 -9.34
C ARG A 210 24.88 -8.41 -9.97
N THR A 211 23.72 -8.58 -9.38
CA THR A 211 22.47 -7.96 -9.85
C THR A 211 22.56 -6.42 -9.72
N VAL A 212 23.05 -5.94 -8.57
CA VAL A 212 23.24 -4.50 -8.36
C VAL A 212 24.29 -3.91 -9.33
N GLU A 213 25.38 -4.64 -9.61
CA GLU A 213 26.35 -4.23 -10.63
C GLU A 213 25.71 -4.12 -12.01
N ALA A 214 24.85 -5.08 -12.40
CA ALA A 214 24.11 -4.99 -13.65
C ALA A 214 23.21 -3.75 -13.71
N TYR A 215 22.48 -3.43 -12.63
CA TYR A 215 21.69 -2.20 -12.57
C TYR A 215 22.56 -0.94 -12.72
N ARG A 216 23.73 -0.88 -12.08
CA ARG A 216 24.68 0.23 -12.22
C ARG A 216 25.10 0.44 -13.68
N GLU A 217 25.35 -0.64 -14.41
CA GLU A 217 25.66 -0.56 -15.86
C GLU A 217 24.48 -0.07 -16.68
N TYR A 218 23.26 -0.58 -16.43
CA TYR A 218 22.04 -0.11 -17.11
C TYR A 218 21.75 1.35 -16.83
N ILE A 219 21.89 1.81 -15.59
CA ILE A 219 21.71 3.20 -15.21
C ILE A 219 22.73 4.09 -15.95
N LYS A 220 24.03 3.72 -15.96
CA LYS A 220 25.05 4.47 -16.71
C LYS A 220 24.69 4.57 -18.19
N SER A 221 24.28 3.47 -18.80
CA SER A 221 23.88 3.46 -20.21
C SER A 221 22.68 4.38 -20.48
N LYS A 222 21.64 4.31 -19.66
CA LYS A 222 20.42 5.12 -19.83
C LYS A 222 20.64 6.61 -19.58
N LEU A 223 21.50 6.94 -18.61
CA LEU A 223 21.84 8.33 -18.28
C LEU A 223 23.04 8.87 -19.07
N ASN A 224 23.60 8.06 -20.00
CA ASN A 224 24.77 8.39 -20.81
C ASN A 224 26.00 8.82 -19.98
N LEU A 225 26.27 8.09 -18.87
CA LEU A 225 27.39 8.34 -17.97
C LEU A 225 28.59 7.45 -18.34
N LYS A 226 29.78 8.03 -18.34
CA LYS A 226 30.99 7.37 -18.86
C LYS A 226 31.61 6.37 -17.89
N ASN A 227 31.47 6.58 -16.59
CA ASN A 227 32.16 5.80 -15.57
C ASN A 227 31.38 5.77 -14.23
N ALA A 228 31.87 4.96 -13.29
CA ALA A 228 31.26 4.81 -11.98
C ALA A 228 31.30 6.11 -11.12
N THR A 229 32.32 6.95 -11.32
CA THR A 229 32.45 8.22 -10.60
C THR A 229 31.37 9.21 -11.03
N GLU A 230 31.12 9.32 -12.33
CA GLU A 230 30.02 10.15 -12.86
C GLU A 230 28.65 9.66 -12.35
N LEU A 231 28.46 8.33 -12.28
CA LEU A 231 27.23 7.76 -11.73
C LEU A 231 27.02 8.19 -10.27
N VAL A 232 28.06 8.07 -9.43
CA VAL A 232 27.96 8.46 -8.00
C VAL A 232 27.71 9.95 -7.86
N GLN A 233 28.44 10.79 -8.61
CA GLN A 233 28.24 12.24 -8.58
C GLN A 233 26.84 12.64 -9.03
N HIS A 234 26.34 12.05 -10.11
CA HIS A 234 25.01 12.35 -10.64
C HIS A 234 23.92 11.91 -9.66
N ALA A 235 24.07 10.72 -9.07
CA ALA A 235 23.13 10.21 -8.07
C ALA A 235 23.14 11.06 -6.78
N PHE A 236 24.35 11.47 -6.32
CA PHE A 236 24.48 12.35 -5.16
C PHE A 236 23.81 13.71 -5.40
N HIS A 237 24.09 14.33 -6.54
CA HIS A 237 23.45 15.60 -6.90
C HIS A 237 21.91 15.47 -6.93
N TRP A 238 21.43 14.42 -7.54
CA TRP A 238 19.99 14.20 -7.66
C TRP A 238 19.32 14.07 -6.29
N VAL A 239 19.84 13.22 -5.39
CA VAL A 239 19.25 13.01 -4.05
C VAL A 239 19.27 14.30 -3.22
N HIS A 240 20.33 15.14 -3.33
CA HIS A 240 20.52 16.30 -2.45
C HIS A 240 19.96 17.61 -3.02
N HIS A 241 19.68 17.69 -4.33
CA HIS A 241 19.18 18.91 -4.96
C HIS A 241 17.71 18.83 -5.39
N GLU A 242 17.19 17.65 -5.76
CA GLU A 242 15.77 17.50 -6.07
C GLU A 242 14.88 17.24 -4.84
N ALA A 243 15.45 16.78 -3.73
CA ALA A 243 14.75 16.72 -2.44
C ALA A 243 14.54 18.11 -1.80
N ALA A 244 15.16 19.17 -2.33
CA ALA A 244 15.09 20.54 -1.81
C ALA A 244 14.18 21.47 -2.64
N ALA A 245 13.53 21.00 -3.69
CA ALA A 245 12.61 21.73 -4.57
C ALA A 245 11.18 21.19 -4.47
#